data_3c49e8827b247245faf563132dfadedb
#
_entry.id   3c49e8827b247245faf563132dfadedb
#
_cell.length_a   1.000
_cell.length_b   1.000
_cell.length_c   1.000
_cell.angle_alpha   90.00
_cell.angle_beta   90.00
_cell.angle_gamma   90.00
#
_symmetry.space_group_name_H-M   'P 1'
#
loop_
_entity.id
_entity.type
_entity.pdbx_description
1 polymer ?
#
loop_
_entity_poly.entity_id
_entity_poly.type
_entity_poly.pdbx_seq_one_letter_code
_entity_poly.pdbx_strand_id
1 'polypeptide(L)'
;MKKRFIITFAVITALVLIAGVIAIGIGLYHDFKQESELISECKEIKKLTNAENLDAEKINEMLTRKISTGEYLKVEEALKEYLTARFQNIRKISQILNDEKLEKILTIDNYKNDGPEFVTTKEYIENTKKELQEQKNRYKELFAEETIMSYINNKNLDSYYLEFYKQELIGNPEESKDNTVEHNIDGIITILDSYNSVIDFLVTNKNSWKIEEENIIFANEELSNKFLEIVNNMLENIPGTLIEKDFGTYEIPADWIESEAHSTNSKFFYVKEGEENENRPNNISVNEGTNKYSESEHEKFRMAILKQLSMQIGRNEDVKLNANGSNTKNGYLVYTFSIKDGNTTTTQYYIIGEYKYVLVHETTFVNSTETDNAAQKIIDTFKWKEEE
;
A
#
# COMPACT_ATOMS: atom_id res chain seq x y z
N MET A 1 -13.05 8.21 -6.68
CA MET A 1 -12.06 8.21 -5.59
C MET A 1 -12.64 7.74 -4.25
N LYS A 2 -13.74 8.31 -3.69
CA LYS A 2 -14.32 7.91 -2.37
C LYS A 2 -14.48 6.41 -2.15
N LYS A 3 -15.11 5.69 -3.07
CA LYS A 3 -15.38 4.24 -2.90
C LYS A 3 -14.10 3.39 -2.87
N ARG A 4 -13.07 3.80 -3.61
CA ARG A 4 -11.81 3.04 -3.74
C ARG A 4 -10.92 3.19 -2.51
N PHE A 5 -10.79 4.40 -1.96
CA PHE A 5 -10.08 4.63 -0.69
C PHE A 5 -10.73 3.84 0.47
N ILE A 6 -12.06 3.84 0.54
CA ILE A 6 -12.82 3.10 1.57
C ILE A 6 -12.62 1.59 1.41
N ILE A 7 -12.63 1.06 0.18
CA ILE A 7 -12.45 -0.38 -0.07
C ILE A 7 -11.01 -0.82 0.21
N THR A 8 -10.01 -0.08 -0.28
CA THR A 8 -8.60 -0.40 -0.04
C THR A 8 -8.29 -0.32 1.45
N PHE A 9 -8.81 0.69 2.15
CA PHE A 9 -8.60 0.85 3.58
C PHE A 9 -9.37 -0.19 4.42
N ALA A 10 -10.58 -0.58 4.02
CA ALA A 10 -11.34 -1.65 4.68
C ALA A 10 -10.63 -3.01 4.55
N VAL A 11 -10.04 -3.30 3.38
CA VAL A 11 -9.22 -4.50 3.16
C VAL A 11 -7.96 -4.47 4.04
N ILE A 12 -7.29 -3.33 4.14
CA ILE A 12 -6.10 -3.15 4.99
C ILE A 12 -6.46 -3.25 6.48
N THR A 13 -7.56 -2.64 6.89
CA THR A 13 -8.08 -2.74 8.27
C THR A 13 -8.34 -4.19 8.65
N ALA A 14 -8.86 -4.97 7.72
CA ALA A 14 -9.11 -6.40 7.90
C ALA A 14 -7.82 -7.19 8.11
N LEU A 15 -6.78 -6.94 7.34
CA LEU A 15 -5.51 -7.67 7.40
C LEU A 15 -4.74 -7.43 8.71
N VAL A 16 -4.81 -6.24 9.28
CA VAL A 16 -4.04 -5.85 10.47
C VAL A 16 -4.51 -6.50 11.78
N LEU A 17 -5.80 -6.79 11.89
CA LEU A 17 -6.33 -7.51 13.06
C LEU A 17 -5.94 -8.99 13.10
N ILE A 18 -5.37 -9.49 12.02
CA ILE A 18 -5.31 -10.91 11.69
C ILE A 18 -4.08 -11.64 12.15
N ALA A 19 -3.02 -10.97 12.22
CA ALA A 19 -1.74 -11.60 12.23
C ALA A 19 -1.25 -12.01 13.63
N GLY A 20 -2.05 -12.49 14.50
CA GLY A 20 -1.62 -12.78 15.86
C GLY A 20 -1.93 -14.16 16.43
N VAL A 21 -2.42 -15.10 15.65
CA VAL A 21 -2.84 -16.35 16.28
C VAL A 21 -2.71 -17.56 15.37
N ILE A 22 -1.62 -18.27 15.40
CA ILE A 22 -1.56 -19.70 15.06
C ILE A 22 -0.27 -20.32 15.62
N ALA A 23 -0.37 -21.28 16.48
CA ALA A 23 0.44 -22.49 16.45
C ALA A 23 -0.11 -23.55 17.38
N ILE A 24 -0.06 -24.73 16.94
CA ILE A 24 -0.65 -25.94 17.50
C ILE A 24 0.35 -26.57 18.47
N GLY A 25 -0.12 -26.98 19.63
CA GLY A 25 0.73 -27.87 20.39
C GLY A 25 0.15 -28.47 21.64
N ILE A 26 0.18 -29.53 21.84
CA ILE A 26 -0.08 -30.73 22.59
C ILE A 26 0.14 -30.55 24.10
N GLY A 27 -0.86 -30.85 24.90
CA GLY A 27 -0.62 -31.34 26.22
C GLY A 27 -1.59 -30.95 27.33
N LEU A 28 -2.30 -31.93 27.77
CA LEU A 28 -2.99 -32.20 29.06
C LEU A 28 -4.46 -31.80 29.19
N TYR A 29 -5.22 -32.81 29.51
CA TYR A 29 -6.63 -33.10 29.23
C TYR A 29 -7.70 -32.25 29.95
N HIS A 30 -7.38 -31.36 30.87
CA HIS A 30 -8.38 -30.64 31.66
C HIS A 30 -8.65 -29.20 31.23
N ASP A 31 -7.68 -28.54 30.60
CA ASP A 31 -7.80 -27.13 30.17
C ASP A 31 -8.07 -27.01 28.66
N PHE A 32 -7.96 -28.13 27.94
CA PHE A 32 -8.06 -28.23 26.47
C PHE A 32 -9.33 -27.60 25.89
N LYS A 33 -10.44 -27.62 26.63
CA LYS A 33 -11.71 -27.05 26.12
C LYS A 33 -11.65 -25.52 26.12
N GLN A 34 -11.21 -24.90 27.18
CA GLN A 34 -11.14 -23.43 27.29
C GLN A 34 -10.08 -22.85 26.33
N GLU A 35 -8.94 -23.53 26.19
CA GLU A 35 -7.92 -23.16 25.21
C GLU A 35 -8.48 -23.23 23.79
N SER A 36 -9.15 -24.34 23.45
CA SER A 36 -9.78 -24.54 22.14
C SER A 36 -10.85 -23.46 21.86
N GLU A 37 -11.66 -23.09 22.87
CA GLU A 37 -12.67 -22.04 22.75
C GLU A 37 -12.03 -20.67 22.53
N LEU A 38 -10.95 -20.31 23.26
CA LEU A 38 -10.21 -19.06 23.07
C LEU A 38 -9.53 -19.01 21.69
N ILE A 39 -8.88 -20.09 21.26
CA ILE A 39 -8.29 -20.18 19.93
C ILE A 39 -9.36 -20.06 18.84
N SER A 40 -10.53 -20.69 19.03
CA SER A 40 -11.65 -20.61 18.10
C SER A 40 -12.22 -19.19 18.03
N GLU A 41 -12.40 -18.53 19.17
CA GLU A 41 -12.84 -17.13 19.28
C GLU A 41 -11.91 -16.19 18.52
N CYS A 42 -10.61 -16.35 18.73
CA CYS A 42 -9.60 -15.59 17.98
C CYS A 42 -9.67 -15.82 16.48
N LYS A 43 -9.83 -17.09 16.06
CA LYS A 43 -9.99 -17.42 14.63
C LYS A 43 -11.25 -16.83 14.02
N GLU A 44 -12.35 -16.77 14.77
CA GLU A 44 -13.59 -16.17 14.30
C GLU A 44 -13.49 -14.66 14.22
N ILE A 45 -12.89 -13.99 15.21
CA ILE A 45 -12.56 -12.56 15.11
C ILE A 45 -11.70 -12.29 13.87
N LYS A 46 -10.68 -13.11 13.63
CA LYS A 46 -9.85 -13.08 12.42
C LYS A 46 -10.66 -13.17 11.14
N LYS A 47 -11.58 -14.13 11.04
CA LYS A 47 -12.42 -14.33 9.86
C LYS A 47 -13.33 -13.14 9.59
N LEU A 48 -13.92 -12.54 10.63
CA LEU A 48 -14.77 -11.36 10.52
C LEU A 48 -14.01 -10.11 10.07
N THR A 49 -12.74 -10.02 10.44
CA THR A 49 -11.89 -8.90 10.04
C THR A 49 -11.35 -9.05 8.61
N ASN A 50 -11.33 -10.28 8.04
CA ASN A 50 -10.96 -10.56 6.65
C ASN A 50 -12.15 -10.52 5.67
N ALA A 51 -13.36 -10.33 6.14
CA ALA A 51 -14.52 -10.29 5.27
C ALA A 51 -14.57 -8.98 4.47
N GLU A 52 -14.94 -9.04 3.20
CA GLU A 52 -15.14 -7.86 2.34
C GLU A 52 -16.08 -6.81 2.95
N ASN A 53 -16.92 -7.24 3.91
CA ASN A 53 -17.79 -6.38 4.72
C ASN A 53 -17.46 -6.54 6.19
N LEU A 54 -16.68 -5.61 6.73
CA LEU A 54 -16.29 -5.55 8.14
C LEU A 54 -17.54 -5.37 9.02
N ASP A 55 -17.92 -6.42 9.77
CA ASP A 55 -19.00 -6.33 10.75
C ASP A 55 -18.48 -5.85 12.11
N ALA A 56 -18.41 -4.52 12.25
CA ALA A 56 -17.90 -3.88 13.47
C ALA A 56 -18.77 -4.18 14.71
N GLU A 57 -20.09 -4.42 14.54
CA GLU A 57 -20.98 -4.75 15.66
C GLU A 57 -20.68 -6.15 16.17
N LYS A 58 -20.54 -7.12 15.29
CA LYS A 58 -20.21 -8.50 15.65
C LYS A 58 -18.82 -8.61 16.27
N ILE A 59 -17.82 -7.88 15.75
CA ILE A 59 -16.49 -7.82 16.36
C ILE A 59 -16.58 -7.25 17.78
N ASN A 60 -17.31 -6.14 18.01
CA ASN A 60 -17.49 -5.58 19.33
C ASN A 60 -18.20 -6.54 20.28
N GLU A 61 -19.24 -7.27 19.81
CA GLU A 61 -19.90 -8.31 20.61
C GLU A 61 -18.89 -9.38 21.06
N MET A 62 -18.07 -9.88 20.14
CA MET A 62 -17.07 -10.91 20.43
C MET A 62 -15.99 -10.41 21.37
N LEU A 63 -15.55 -9.16 21.24
CA LEU A 63 -14.56 -8.55 22.14
C LEU A 63 -15.09 -8.30 23.55
N THR A 64 -16.41 -8.17 23.72
CA THR A 64 -17.04 -7.86 25.04
C THR A 64 -17.64 -9.07 25.74
N ARG A 65 -18.05 -10.13 25.03
CA ARG A 65 -18.57 -11.36 25.64
C ARG A 65 -17.47 -12.11 26.40
N LYS A 66 -17.86 -12.92 27.38
CA LYS A 66 -16.96 -13.79 28.14
C LYS A 66 -17.28 -15.24 27.80
N ILE A 67 -16.25 -16.00 27.41
CA ILE A 67 -16.39 -17.40 27.01
C ILE A 67 -15.60 -18.38 27.90
N SER A 68 -14.70 -17.86 28.72
CA SER A 68 -13.87 -18.66 29.64
C SER A 68 -14.12 -18.34 31.09
N THR A 69 -13.52 -19.13 31.98
CA THR A 69 -13.66 -19.02 33.46
C THR A 69 -12.31 -19.21 34.15
N GLY A 70 -12.22 -18.89 35.44
CA GLY A 70 -10.99 -19.10 36.22
C GLY A 70 -9.80 -18.28 35.71
N GLU A 71 -8.64 -18.90 35.64
CA GLU A 71 -7.41 -18.23 35.17
C GLU A 71 -7.47 -17.96 33.66
N TYR A 72 -8.15 -18.79 32.87
CA TYR A 72 -8.38 -18.54 31.44
C TYR A 72 -9.23 -17.30 31.18
N LEU A 73 -10.13 -16.93 32.09
CA LEU A 73 -10.86 -15.67 31.98
C LEU A 73 -9.93 -14.45 32.02
N LYS A 74 -8.88 -14.50 32.84
CA LYS A 74 -7.89 -13.44 32.90
C LYS A 74 -7.05 -13.36 31.60
N VAL A 75 -6.75 -14.52 30.99
CA VAL A 75 -6.08 -14.59 29.69
C VAL A 75 -6.98 -14.02 28.59
N GLU A 76 -8.28 -14.38 28.59
CA GLU A 76 -9.29 -13.85 27.68
C GLU A 76 -9.41 -12.34 27.79
N GLU A 77 -9.50 -11.82 29.04
CA GLU A 77 -9.57 -10.38 29.29
C GLU A 77 -8.34 -9.65 28.74
N ALA A 78 -7.12 -10.16 29.02
CA ALA A 78 -5.88 -9.59 28.50
C ALA A 78 -5.85 -9.55 26.96
N LEU A 79 -6.23 -10.67 26.33
CA LEU A 79 -6.29 -10.77 24.87
C LEU A 79 -7.29 -9.78 24.28
N LYS A 80 -8.51 -9.73 24.83
CA LYS A 80 -9.58 -8.85 24.33
C LYS A 80 -9.30 -7.38 24.57
N GLU A 81 -8.66 -7.03 25.70
CA GLU A 81 -8.15 -5.66 25.95
C GLU A 81 -7.12 -5.26 24.87
N TYR A 82 -6.17 -6.14 24.55
CA TYR A 82 -5.18 -5.92 23.51
C TYR A 82 -5.82 -5.77 22.10
N LEU A 83 -6.68 -6.71 21.71
CA LEU A 83 -7.37 -6.68 20.42
C LEU A 83 -8.29 -5.45 20.29
N THR A 84 -8.94 -5.03 21.40
CA THR A 84 -9.73 -3.81 21.45
C THR A 84 -8.88 -2.57 21.19
N ALA A 85 -7.69 -2.49 21.80
CA ALA A 85 -6.77 -1.38 21.55
C ALA A 85 -6.33 -1.29 20.10
N ARG A 86 -6.03 -2.43 19.47
CA ARG A 86 -5.72 -2.50 18.02
C ARG A 86 -6.91 -2.06 17.18
N PHE A 87 -8.10 -2.60 17.43
CA PHE A 87 -9.31 -2.24 16.69
C PHE A 87 -9.64 -0.75 16.80
N GLN A 88 -9.52 -0.17 18.01
CA GLN A 88 -9.75 1.26 18.22
C GLN A 88 -8.74 2.14 17.46
N ASN A 89 -7.46 1.75 17.42
CA ASN A 89 -6.44 2.47 16.66
C ASN A 89 -6.78 2.49 15.16
N ILE A 90 -7.08 1.32 14.57
CA ILE A 90 -7.48 1.23 13.17
C ILE A 90 -8.78 2.00 12.88
N ARG A 91 -9.77 1.90 13.76
CA ARG A 91 -11.01 2.67 13.63
C ARG A 91 -10.75 4.17 13.63
N LYS A 92 -9.84 4.65 14.49
CA LYS A 92 -9.46 6.07 14.53
C LYS A 92 -8.79 6.51 13.23
N ILE A 93 -7.87 5.71 12.69
CA ILE A 93 -7.25 5.95 11.39
C ILE A 93 -8.35 6.04 10.30
N SER A 94 -9.26 5.06 10.27
CA SER A 94 -10.37 5.04 9.31
C SER A 94 -11.27 6.30 9.41
N GLN A 95 -11.55 6.76 10.63
CA GLN A 95 -12.34 7.99 10.85
C GLN A 95 -11.63 9.23 10.29
N ILE A 96 -10.32 9.35 10.47
CA ILE A 96 -9.54 10.46 9.93
C ILE A 96 -9.60 10.44 8.39
N LEU A 97 -9.42 9.27 7.79
CA LEU A 97 -9.38 9.11 6.34
C LEU A 97 -10.75 9.27 5.67
N ASN A 98 -11.84 9.05 6.40
CA ASN A 98 -13.21 9.24 5.91
C ASN A 98 -13.79 10.65 6.25
N ASP A 99 -12.98 11.57 6.77
CA ASP A 99 -13.44 12.95 6.98
C ASP A 99 -13.69 13.62 5.63
N GLU A 100 -14.94 14.01 5.40
CA GLU A 100 -15.34 14.70 4.17
C GLU A 100 -14.58 16.00 3.89
N LYS A 101 -13.93 16.58 4.90
CA LYS A 101 -13.11 17.78 4.74
C LYS A 101 -11.87 17.52 3.87
N LEU A 102 -11.31 16.31 3.92
CA LEU A 102 -10.15 15.94 3.09
C LEU A 102 -10.42 16.15 1.59
N GLU A 103 -11.61 15.76 1.14
CA GLU A 103 -11.98 15.89 -0.27
C GLU A 103 -12.28 17.34 -0.66
N LYS A 104 -12.57 18.19 0.33
CA LYS A 104 -12.96 19.59 0.10
C LYS A 104 -11.75 20.53 0.05
N ILE A 105 -10.55 20.08 0.45
CA ILE A 105 -9.35 20.93 0.55
C ILE A 105 -9.06 21.69 -0.76
N LEU A 106 -9.07 21.00 -1.89
CA LEU A 106 -8.77 21.57 -3.21
C LEU A 106 -10.04 21.81 -4.05
N THR A 107 -11.14 22.21 -3.43
CA THR A 107 -12.37 22.57 -4.14
C THR A 107 -12.52 24.09 -4.29
N ILE A 108 -13.21 24.49 -5.33
CA ILE A 108 -13.55 25.92 -5.56
C ILE A 108 -14.34 26.51 -4.40
N ASP A 109 -15.21 25.71 -3.76
CA ASP A 109 -15.97 26.17 -2.59
C ASP A 109 -15.05 26.50 -1.41
N ASN A 110 -14.05 25.68 -1.16
CA ASN A 110 -13.05 25.97 -0.12
C ASN A 110 -12.24 27.22 -0.48
N TYR A 111 -11.87 27.39 -1.75
CA TYR A 111 -11.13 28.56 -2.20
C TYR A 111 -11.95 29.87 -2.07
N LYS A 112 -13.27 29.79 -2.26
CA LYS A 112 -14.18 30.90 -2.02
C LYS A 112 -14.36 31.23 -0.54
N ASN A 113 -14.39 30.22 0.32
CA ASN A 113 -14.75 30.37 1.73
C ASN A 113 -13.55 30.65 2.64
N ASP A 114 -12.38 30.06 2.40
CA ASP A 114 -11.17 30.18 3.24
C ASP A 114 -10.01 30.89 2.51
N GLY A 115 -10.10 31.04 1.18
CA GLY A 115 -9.11 31.82 0.43
C GLY A 115 -9.29 33.33 0.62
N PRO A 116 -8.26 34.15 0.31
CA PRO A 116 -6.96 33.72 -0.23
C PRO A 116 -5.92 33.36 0.83
N GLU A 117 -6.22 33.42 2.13
CA GLU A 117 -5.27 33.17 3.22
C GLU A 117 -5.23 31.69 3.65
N PHE A 118 -6.30 30.94 3.44
CA PHE A 118 -6.44 29.51 3.75
C PHE A 118 -6.05 29.11 5.19
N VAL A 119 -6.40 29.95 6.17
CA VAL A 119 -6.01 29.76 7.57
C VAL A 119 -6.59 28.46 8.13
N THR A 120 -7.90 28.25 7.94
CA THR A 120 -8.59 27.06 8.45
C THR A 120 -8.14 25.79 7.73
N THR A 121 -7.92 25.88 6.41
CA THR A 121 -7.45 24.77 5.59
C THR A 121 -6.06 24.32 6.01
N LYS A 122 -5.13 25.24 6.21
CA LYS A 122 -3.75 24.92 6.64
C LYS A 122 -3.74 24.30 8.04
N GLU A 123 -4.49 24.89 8.97
CA GLU A 123 -4.63 24.31 10.33
C GLU A 123 -5.21 22.90 10.28
N TYR A 124 -6.23 22.66 9.45
CA TYR A 124 -6.82 21.33 9.28
C TYR A 124 -5.81 20.32 8.73
N ILE A 125 -5.05 20.67 7.68
CA ILE A 125 -4.00 19.81 7.10
C ILE A 125 -2.97 19.43 8.16
N GLU A 126 -2.42 20.41 8.88
CA GLU A 126 -1.38 20.14 9.89
C GLU A 126 -1.90 19.30 11.06
N ASN A 127 -3.12 19.56 11.55
CA ASN A 127 -3.74 18.75 12.61
C ASN A 127 -3.99 17.31 12.14
N THR A 128 -4.48 17.12 10.92
CA THR A 128 -4.72 15.80 10.35
C THR A 128 -3.43 15.00 10.19
N LYS A 129 -2.36 15.63 9.68
CA LYS A 129 -1.03 15.00 9.60
C LYS A 129 -0.51 14.56 10.96
N LYS A 130 -0.65 15.43 11.96
CA LYS A 130 -0.23 15.13 13.34
C LYS A 130 -1.02 13.95 13.92
N GLU A 131 -2.36 13.96 13.78
CA GLU A 131 -3.19 12.83 14.24
C GLU A 131 -2.80 11.51 13.54
N LEU A 132 -2.59 11.52 12.22
CA LEU A 132 -2.15 10.34 11.48
C LEU A 132 -0.80 9.83 11.98
N GLN A 133 0.17 10.72 12.23
CA GLN A 133 1.47 10.35 12.77
C GLN A 133 1.37 9.76 14.19
N GLU A 134 0.51 10.30 15.04
CA GLU A 134 0.23 9.76 16.37
C GLU A 134 -0.39 8.36 16.27
N GLN A 135 -1.36 8.16 15.39
CA GLN A 135 -1.96 6.84 15.18
C GLN A 135 -0.97 5.82 14.58
N LYS A 136 -0.08 6.24 13.68
CA LYS A 136 1.01 5.41 13.16
C LYS A 136 1.96 4.95 14.27
N ASN A 137 2.37 5.87 15.14
CA ASN A 137 3.24 5.53 16.26
C ASN A 137 2.52 4.56 17.23
N ARG A 138 1.24 4.82 17.52
CA ARG A 138 0.43 3.91 18.33
C ARG A 138 0.28 2.53 17.70
N TYR A 139 0.12 2.47 16.39
CA TYR A 139 0.11 1.21 15.64
C TYR A 139 1.39 0.41 15.88
N LYS A 140 2.57 1.04 15.71
CA LYS A 140 3.87 0.40 15.98
C LYS A 140 4.00 -0.11 17.41
N GLU A 141 3.63 0.73 18.38
CA GLU A 141 3.67 0.37 19.80
C GLU A 141 2.84 -0.88 20.12
N LEU A 142 1.68 -1.03 19.47
CA LEU A 142 0.80 -2.18 19.70
C LEU A 142 1.39 -3.52 19.20
N PHE A 143 2.43 -3.50 18.37
CA PHE A 143 3.17 -4.70 17.96
C PHE A 143 4.44 -4.94 18.78
N ALA A 144 4.85 -4.00 19.62
CA ALA A 144 6.00 -4.22 20.51
C ALA A 144 5.69 -5.28 21.57
N GLU A 145 6.58 -6.24 21.75
CA GLU A 145 6.41 -7.35 22.72
C GLU A 145 6.12 -6.83 24.14
N GLU A 146 6.81 -5.77 24.56
CA GLU A 146 6.58 -5.14 25.87
C GLU A 146 5.14 -4.66 26.02
N THR A 147 4.59 -4.01 25.01
CA THR A 147 3.21 -3.53 25.00
C THR A 147 2.22 -4.70 25.05
N ILE A 148 2.42 -5.72 24.21
CA ILE A 148 1.58 -6.91 24.17
C ILE A 148 1.56 -7.61 25.54
N MET A 149 2.74 -7.83 26.12
CA MET A 149 2.87 -8.49 27.42
C MET A 149 2.34 -7.64 28.57
N SER A 150 2.28 -6.32 28.43
CA SER A 150 1.73 -5.43 29.47
C SER A 150 0.27 -5.72 29.79
N TYR A 151 -0.53 -6.21 28.85
CA TYR A 151 -1.93 -6.58 29.05
C TYR A 151 -2.12 -7.77 29.98
N ILE A 152 -1.17 -8.73 29.95
CA ILE A 152 -1.29 -9.96 30.73
C ILE A 152 -0.43 -9.98 32.01
N ASN A 153 0.72 -9.31 32.01
CA ASN A 153 1.67 -9.35 33.13
C ASN A 153 1.06 -8.88 34.47
N ASN A 154 0.05 -8.02 34.43
CA ASN A 154 -0.62 -7.50 35.62
C ASN A 154 -1.75 -8.39 36.14
N LYS A 155 -2.04 -9.52 35.52
CA LYS A 155 -3.17 -10.40 35.85
C LYS A 155 -2.82 -11.43 36.95
N ASN A 156 -1.56 -11.47 37.47
CA ASN A 156 -1.07 -12.43 38.44
C ASN A 156 -1.35 -13.89 38.05
N LEU A 157 -0.86 -14.29 36.91
CA LEU A 157 -1.00 -15.63 36.33
C LEU A 157 0.30 -16.40 36.43
N ASP A 158 0.20 -17.73 36.51
CA ASP A 158 1.35 -18.64 36.43
C ASP A 158 1.99 -18.58 35.02
N SER A 159 3.28 -18.97 34.94
CA SER A 159 4.06 -18.95 33.69
C SER A 159 3.38 -19.68 32.54
N TYR A 160 2.64 -20.77 32.82
CA TYR A 160 1.89 -21.51 31.82
C TYR A 160 0.91 -20.62 31.03
N TYR A 161 0.11 -19.80 31.73
CA TYR A 161 -0.87 -18.91 31.09
C TYR A 161 -0.21 -17.74 30.34
N LEU A 162 0.96 -17.28 30.82
CA LEU A 162 1.75 -16.27 30.12
C LEU A 162 2.31 -16.83 28.80
N GLU A 163 2.83 -18.05 28.83
CA GLU A 163 3.32 -18.78 27.66
C GLU A 163 2.17 -19.05 26.67
N PHE A 164 1.02 -19.54 27.14
CA PHE A 164 -0.17 -19.76 26.33
C PHE A 164 -0.62 -18.46 25.62
N TYR A 165 -0.70 -17.35 26.36
CA TYR A 165 -1.03 -16.04 25.78
C TYR A 165 -0.02 -15.64 24.70
N LYS A 166 1.27 -15.72 25.02
CA LYS A 166 2.34 -15.28 24.12
C LYS A 166 2.44 -16.15 22.87
N GLN A 167 2.47 -17.47 23.04
CA GLN A 167 2.79 -18.38 21.93
C GLN A 167 1.55 -18.81 21.13
N GLU A 168 0.44 -19.12 21.81
CA GLU A 168 -0.73 -19.70 21.16
C GLU A 168 -1.75 -18.64 20.72
N LEU A 169 -1.89 -17.55 21.48
CA LEU A 169 -2.87 -16.52 21.17
C LEU A 169 -2.26 -15.33 20.39
N ILE A 170 -1.09 -14.89 20.75
CA ILE A 170 -0.42 -13.76 20.05
C ILE A 170 0.41 -14.27 18.89
N GLY A 171 1.27 -15.28 19.11
CA GLY A 171 2.23 -15.77 18.10
C GLY A 171 3.41 -14.83 17.92
N ASN A 172 3.99 -14.80 16.71
CA ASN A 172 5.06 -13.86 16.38
C ASN A 172 4.47 -12.52 15.95
N PRO A 173 4.66 -11.43 16.74
CA PRO A 173 4.12 -10.11 16.40
C PRO A 173 4.66 -9.55 15.07
N GLU A 174 5.93 -9.81 14.76
CA GLU A 174 6.56 -9.30 13.53
C GLU A 174 5.98 -9.96 12.26
N GLU A 175 5.70 -11.27 12.30
CA GLU A 175 5.01 -11.96 11.19
C GLU A 175 3.57 -11.45 11.01
N SER A 176 3.05 -10.82 12.03
CA SER A 176 1.68 -10.36 12.12
C SER A 176 1.50 -8.87 11.83
N LYS A 177 2.60 -8.17 11.59
CA LYS A 177 2.62 -6.75 11.31
C LYS A 177 2.37 -6.51 9.83
N ASP A 178 1.24 -5.87 9.54
CA ASP A 178 0.96 -5.43 8.18
C ASP A 178 1.62 -4.06 7.91
N ASN A 179 2.71 -4.07 7.18
CA ASN A 179 3.43 -2.87 6.79
C ASN A 179 2.61 -1.95 5.87
N THR A 180 1.53 -2.46 5.28
CA THR A 180 0.66 -1.67 4.40
C THR A 180 -0.06 -0.55 5.16
N VAL A 181 -0.37 -0.72 6.46
CA VAL A 181 -0.99 0.33 7.27
C VAL A 181 -0.09 1.54 7.43
N GLU A 182 1.17 1.30 7.79
CA GLU A 182 2.16 2.38 7.91
C GLU A 182 2.39 3.06 6.57
N HIS A 183 2.56 2.27 5.52
CA HIS A 183 2.72 2.76 4.16
C HIS A 183 1.55 3.64 3.71
N ASN A 184 0.32 3.22 3.95
CA ASN A 184 -0.87 3.98 3.59
C ASN A 184 -0.99 5.28 4.39
N ILE A 185 -0.66 5.27 5.69
CA ILE A 185 -0.62 6.51 6.48
C ILE A 185 0.42 7.48 5.91
N ASP A 186 1.62 6.99 5.59
CA ASP A 186 2.67 7.81 4.97
C ASP A 186 2.22 8.37 3.61
N GLY A 187 1.52 7.55 2.85
CA GLY A 187 0.93 7.96 1.59
C GLY A 187 -0.06 9.12 1.73
N ILE A 188 -0.97 9.04 2.71
CA ILE A 188 -1.91 10.12 2.97
C ILE A 188 -1.21 11.38 3.47
N ILE A 189 -0.20 11.25 4.33
CA ILE A 189 0.61 12.39 4.76
C ILE A 189 1.27 13.06 3.55
N THR A 190 1.80 12.28 2.60
CA THR A 190 2.39 12.79 1.35
C THR A 190 1.35 13.53 0.49
N ILE A 191 0.13 13.02 0.39
CA ILE A 191 -0.98 13.71 -0.30
C ILE A 191 -1.29 15.03 0.39
N LEU A 192 -1.36 15.06 1.73
CA LEU A 192 -1.62 16.29 2.50
C LEU A 192 -0.49 17.32 2.34
N ASP A 193 0.77 16.88 2.26
CA ASP A 193 1.91 17.74 1.95
C ASP A 193 1.81 18.35 0.55
N SER A 194 1.35 17.55 -0.41
CA SER A 194 1.10 18.00 -1.78
C SER A 194 -0.06 19.02 -1.83
N TYR A 195 -1.15 18.78 -1.08
CA TYR A 195 -2.24 19.72 -0.94
C TYR A 195 -1.76 21.03 -0.31
N ASN A 196 -0.94 20.95 0.73
CA ASN A 196 -0.36 22.13 1.36
C ASN A 196 0.50 22.93 0.38
N SER A 197 1.24 22.27 -0.52
CA SER A 197 2.05 22.93 -1.56
C SER A 197 1.18 23.73 -2.55
N VAL A 198 0.02 23.19 -2.95
CA VAL A 198 -0.96 23.90 -3.77
C VAL A 198 -1.52 25.13 -3.04
N ILE A 199 -1.92 24.95 -1.77
CA ILE A 199 -2.45 26.05 -0.93
C ILE A 199 -1.39 27.11 -0.68
N ASP A 200 -0.14 26.74 -0.38
CA ASP A 200 0.97 27.68 -0.16
C ASP A 200 1.28 28.51 -1.42
N PHE A 201 1.18 27.90 -2.60
CA PHE A 201 1.31 28.64 -3.85
C PHE A 201 0.20 29.69 -4.00
N LEU A 202 -1.05 29.33 -3.71
CA LEU A 202 -2.20 30.24 -3.78
C LEU A 202 -2.07 31.38 -2.76
N VAL A 203 -1.65 31.08 -1.52
CA VAL A 203 -1.41 32.09 -0.46
C VAL A 203 -0.31 33.06 -0.89
N THR A 204 0.82 32.51 -1.38
CA THR A 204 1.97 33.32 -1.80
C THR A 204 1.59 34.29 -2.94
N ASN A 205 0.71 33.87 -3.82
CA ASN A 205 0.27 34.64 -4.98
C ASN A 205 -1.14 35.22 -4.81
N LYS A 206 -1.62 35.46 -3.59
CA LYS A 206 -2.99 35.79 -3.24
C LYS A 206 -3.58 37.00 -3.96
N ASN A 207 -2.74 37.94 -4.42
CA ASN A 207 -3.17 39.14 -5.17
C ASN A 207 -3.13 38.95 -6.69
N SER A 208 -2.73 37.75 -7.15
CA SER A 208 -2.48 37.45 -8.56
C SER A 208 -3.38 36.36 -9.11
N TRP A 209 -4.41 35.98 -8.39
CA TRP A 209 -5.44 35.03 -8.85
C TRP A 209 -6.83 35.45 -8.34
N LYS A 210 -7.84 34.96 -9.00
CA LYS A 210 -9.26 35.14 -8.63
C LYS A 210 -10.06 33.94 -9.11
N ILE A 211 -11.30 33.81 -8.63
CA ILE A 211 -12.22 32.78 -9.07
C ILE A 211 -13.25 33.44 -10.00
N GLU A 212 -13.37 32.90 -11.21
CA GLU A 212 -14.40 33.26 -12.18
C GLU A 212 -15.07 31.96 -12.68
N GLU A 213 -16.38 31.87 -12.63
CA GLU A 213 -17.18 30.76 -13.16
C GLU A 213 -16.63 29.38 -12.77
N GLU A 214 -16.25 29.20 -11.50
CA GLU A 214 -15.66 27.97 -10.95
C GLU A 214 -14.26 27.62 -11.46
N ASN A 215 -13.54 28.56 -12.04
CA ASN A 215 -12.16 28.43 -12.43
C ASN A 215 -11.24 29.39 -11.67
N ILE A 216 -10.02 28.95 -11.39
CA ILE A 216 -8.96 29.83 -10.90
C ILE A 216 -8.34 30.52 -12.10
N ILE A 217 -8.38 31.86 -12.11
CA ILE A 217 -7.79 32.69 -13.16
C ILE A 217 -6.58 33.40 -12.57
N PHE A 218 -5.41 33.18 -13.14
CA PHE A 218 -4.18 33.86 -12.75
C PHE A 218 -3.95 35.12 -13.55
N ALA A 219 -3.22 36.07 -12.98
CA ALA A 219 -2.92 37.35 -13.59
C ALA A 219 -2.02 37.25 -14.84
N ASN A 220 -1.26 36.17 -14.99
CA ASN A 220 -0.41 35.89 -16.14
C ASN A 220 -0.20 34.38 -16.36
N GLU A 221 0.28 34.03 -17.55
CA GLU A 221 0.51 32.66 -17.99
C GLU A 221 1.62 31.97 -17.18
N GLU A 222 2.64 32.68 -16.71
CA GLU A 222 3.73 32.11 -15.92
C GLU A 222 3.20 31.52 -14.59
N LEU A 223 2.31 32.25 -13.90
CA LEU A 223 1.69 31.74 -12.66
C LEU A 223 0.75 30.56 -12.93
N SER A 224 0.00 30.62 -14.04
CA SER A 224 -0.86 29.53 -14.45
C SER A 224 -0.04 28.24 -14.70
N ASN A 225 1.07 28.36 -15.43
CA ASN A 225 1.94 27.23 -15.73
C ASN A 225 2.60 26.65 -14.46
N LYS A 226 3.07 27.49 -13.55
CA LYS A 226 3.61 27.06 -12.25
C LYS A 226 2.57 26.33 -11.39
N PHE A 227 1.33 26.83 -11.39
CA PHE A 227 0.23 26.17 -10.68
C PHE A 227 -0.05 24.79 -11.27
N LEU A 228 -0.12 24.67 -12.60
CA LEU A 228 -0.31 23.40 -13.29
C LEU A 228 0.84 22.43 -13.01
N GLU A 229 2.09 22.90 -12.96
CA GLU A 229 3.25 22.10 -12.60
C GLU A 229 3.10 21.51 -11.18
N ILE A 230 2.71 22.34 -10.20
CA ILE A 230 2.48 21.88 -8.82
C ILE A 230 1.36 20.83 -8.76
N VAL A 231 0.26 21.06 -9.47
CA VAL A 231 -0.87 20.12 -9.53
C VAL A 231 -0.46 18.81 -10.21
N ASN A 232 0.30 18.88 -11.30
CA ASN A 232 0.79 17.69 -12.00
C ASN A 232 1.76 16.89 -11.10
N ASN A 233 2.70 17.54 -10.44
CA ASN A 233 3.59 16.91 -9.48
C ASN A 233 2.82 16.25 -8.32
N MET A 234 1.74 16.86 -7.85
CA MET A 234 0.85 16.27 -6.85
C MET A 234 0.24 14.97 -7.37
N LEU A 235 -0.28 14.97 -8.60
CA LEU A 235 -0.91 13.78 -9.21
C LEU A 235 0.10 12.62 -9.41
N GLU A 236 1.33 12.93 -9.79
CA GLU A 236 2.41 11.96 -9.95
C GLU A 236 2.85 11.33 -8.61
N ASN A 237 2.75 12.09 -7.52
CA ASN A 237 3.16 11.64 -6.19
C ASN A 237 2.04 10.98 -5.37
N ILE A 238 0.84 10.79 -5.94
CA ILE A 238 -0.22 10.02 -5.27
C ILE A 238 0.29 8.59 -5.04
N PRO A 239 0.34 8.10 -3.80
CA PRO A 239 0.76 6.72 -3.52
C PRO A 239 -0.12 5.70 -4.20
N GLY A 240 0.49 4.61 -4.61
CA GLY A 240 -0.23 3.44 -5.13
C GLY A 240 -0.57 2.43 -4.04
N THR A 241 -1.14 1.31 -4.46
CA THR A 241 -1.30 0.13 -3.62
C THR A 241 0.04 -0.57 -3.50
N LEU A 242 0.53 -0.76 -2.28
CA LEU A 242 1.75 -1.53 -2.02
C LEU A 242 1.51 -3.01 -2.32
N ILE A 243 2.38 -3.58 -3.12
CA ILE A 243 2.42 -5.01 -3.46
C ILE A 243 3.68 -5.62 -2.84
N GLU A 244 3.49 -6.66 -2.04
CA GLU A 244 4.59 -7.44 -1.47
C GLU A 244 4.69 -8.79 -2.18
N LYS A 245 5.89 -9.14 -2.63
CA LYS A 245 6.20 -10.42 -3.27
C LYS A 245 7.48 -11.00 -2.65
N ASP A 246 7.76 -12.27 -2.91
CA ASP A 246 8.93 -12.95 -2.33
C ASP A 246 10.27 -12.30 -2.71
N PHE A 247 10.33 -11.62 -3.84
CA PHE A 247 11.52 -10.94 -4.35
C PHE A 247 11.63 -9.46 -3.93
N GLY A 248 10.56 -8.84 -3.44
CA GLY A 248 10.58 -7.42 -3.10
C GLY A 248 9.20 -6.79 -3.05
N THR A 249 9.19 -5.46 -2.95
CA THR A 249 7.98 -4.66 -2.88
C THR A 249 7.94 -3.60 -3.98
N TYR A 250 6.74 -3.21 -4.41
CA TYR A 250 6.51 -2.11 -5.35
C TYR A 250 5.08 -1.58 -5.22
N GLU A 251 4.80 -0.41 -5.80
CA GLU A 251 3.45 0.13 -5.83
C GLU A 251 2.86 0.03 -7.23
N ILE A 252 1.55 -0.24 -7.29
CA ILE A 252 0.73 -0.07 -8.49
C ILE A 252 -0.26 1.08 -8.28
N PRO A 253 -0.68 1.82 -9.33
CA PRO A 253 -1.74 2.83 -9.15
C PRO A 253 -3.01 2.20 -8.56
N ALA A 254 -3.76 2.98 -7.76
CA ALA A 254 -4.93 2.49 -7.02
C ALA A 254 -6.08 2.00 -7.92
N ASP A 255 -6.07 2.35 -9.19
CA ASP A 255 -7.03 1.92 -10.21
C ASP A 255 -6.54 0.77 -11.09
N TRP A 256 -5.44 0.12 -10.68
CA TRP A 256 -4.92 -1.10 -11.27
C TRP A 256 -5.09 -2.27 -10.32
N ILE A 257 -5.41 -3.44 -10.84
CA ILE A 257 -5.63 -4.65 -10.06
C ILE A 257 -4.86 -5.83 -10.65
N GLU A 258 -4.51 -6.78 -9.79
CA GLU A 258 -3.94 -8.05 -10.24
C GLU A 258 -5.04 -8.93 -10.84
N SER A 259 -4.83 -9.39 -12.06
CA SER A 259 -5.71 -10.35 -12.72
C SER A 259 -5.33 -11.78 -12.33
N GLU A 260 -6.08 -12.40 -11.42
CA GLU A 260 -5.85 -13.78 -10.98
C GLU A 260 -5.89 -14.78 -12.15
N ALA A 261 -6.73 -14.52 -13.16
CA ALA A 261 -6.85 -15.38 -14.35
C ALA A 261 -5.58 -15.44 -15.20
N HIS A 262 -4.74 -14.41 -15.13
CA HIS A 262 -3.53 -14.29 -15.94
C HIS A 262 -2.24 -14.33 -15.11
N SER A 263 -2.36 -14.22 -13.79
CA SER A 263 -1.24 -14.36 -12.86
C SER A 263 -0.88 -15.82 -12.62
N THR A 264 0.39 -16.06 -12.25
CA THR A 264 0.92 -17.35 -11.82
C THR A 264 1.73 -17.14 -10.55
N ASN A 265 2.23 -18.21 -9.92
CA ASN A 265 3.07 -18.11 -8.72
C ASN A 265 4.39 -17.32 -8.94
N SER A 266 4.79 -17.07 -10.18
CA SER A 266 6.05 -16.39 -10.50
C SER A 266 5.90 -15.19 -11.45
N LYS A 267 4.67 -14.92 -11.92
CA LYS A 267 4.38 -13.79 -12.82
C LYS A 267 3.06 -13.16 -12.41
N PHE A 268 3.08 -11.91 -12.04
CA PHE A 268 1.94 -11.14 -11.56
C PHE A 268 1.47 -10.20 -12.67
N PHE A 269 0.22 -10.32 -13.05
CA PHE A 269 -0.35 -9.64 -14.21
C PHE A 269 -1.36 -8.60 -13.78
N TYR A 270 -1.17 -7.36 -14.19
CA TYR A 270 -1.98 -6.20 -13.79
C TYR A 270 -2.68 -5.58 -14.98
N VAL A 271 -3.92 -5.18 -14.76
CA VAL A 271 -4.78 -4.44 -15.70
C VAL A 271 -5.47 -3.30 -14.97
N LYS A 272 -5.95 -2.31 -15.71
CA LYS A 272 -6.79 -1.27 -15.13
C LYS A 272 -8.12 -1.89 -14.67
N GLU A 273 -8.60 -1.46 -13.51
CA GLU A 273 -9.88 -1.93 -12.96
C GLU A 273 -11.02 -1.66 -13.94
N GLY A 274 -11.81 -2.70 -14.22
CA GLY A 274 -12.88 -2.70 -15.22
C GLY A 274 -12.46 -3.21 -16.61
N GLU A 275 -11.17 -3.42 -16.86
CA GLU A 275 -10.64 -3.95 -18.13
C GLU A 275 -10.28 -5.45 -18.06
N GLU A 276 -10.55 -6.15 -16.94
CA GLU A 276 -10.13 -7.54 -16.69
C GLU A 276 -10.70 -8.53 -17.71
N ASN A 277 -11.86 -8.20 -18.24
CA ASN A 277 -12.58 -9.04 -19.20
C ASN A 277 -12.42 -8.57 -20.64
N GLU A 278 -11.62 -7.58 -20.93
CA GLU A 278 -11.33 -7.16 -22.28
C GLU A 278 -10.49 -8.21 -23.01
N ASN A 279 -10.71 -8.34 -24.31
CA ASN A 279 -9.98 -9.32 -25.12
C ASN A 279 -8.48 -9.02 -25.23
N ARG A 280 -8.10 -7.75 -25.19
CA ARG A 280 -6.71 -7.27 -25.22
C ARG A 280 -6.56 -6.00 -24.41
N PRO A 281 -6.61 -6.08 -23.06
CA PRO A 281 -6.38 -4.92 -22.23
C PRO A 281 -4.92 -4.50 -22.32
N ASN A 282 -4.66 -3.21 -22.20
CA ASN A 282 -3.32 -2.74 -21.87
C ASN A 282 -2.92 -3.36 -20.53
N ASN A 283 -1.70 -3.86 -20.43
CA ASN A 283 -1.33 -4.63 -19.26
C ASN A 283 0.13 -4.48 -18.86
N ILE A 284 0.41 -4.80 -17.63
CA ILE A 284 1.75 -4.87 -17.06
C ILE A 284 1.89 -6.23 -16.37
N SER A 285 3.00 -6.90 -16.60
CA SER A 285 3.34 -8.06 -15.77
C SER A 285 4.69 -7.89 -15.10
N VAL A 286 4.78 -8.37 -13.86
CA VAL A 286 5.99 -8.31 -13.04
C VAL A 286 6.41 -9.71 -12.66
N ASN A 287 7.68 -10.03 -12.88
CA ASN A 287 8.26 -11.31 -12.47
C ASN A 287 9.75 -11.18 -12.15
N GLU A 288 10.21 -11.99 -11.20
CA GLU A 288 11.63 -12.17 -10.96
C GLU A 288 12.22 -13.17 -11.98
N GLY A 289 13.48 -12.94 -12.32
CA GLY A 289 14.28 -13.89 -13.09
C GLY A 289 15.71 -13.94 -12.60
N THR A 290 16.37 -15.07 -12.82
CA THR A 290 17.79 -15.26 -12.52
C THR A 290 18.65 -15.12 -13.76
N ASN A 291 19.90 -14.73 -13.58
CA ASN A 291 20.90 -14.67 -14.62
C ASN A 291 22.28 -15.07 -14.06
N LYS A 292 23.28 -15.17 -14.96
CA LYS A 292 24.64 -15.57 -14.58
C LYS A 292 25.61 -14.40 -14.36
N TYR A 293 25.10 -13.18 -14.39
CA TYR A 293 25.92 -11.98 -14.31
C TYR A 293 25.76 -11.35 -12.92
N SER A 294 26.89 -10.92 -12.36
CA SER A 294 26.87 -10.08 -11.18
C SER A 294 26.37 -8.67 -11.53
N GLU A 295 26.00 -7.89 -10.53
CA GLU A 295 25.60 -6.50 -10.73
C GLU A 295 26.68 -5.69 -11.45
N SER A 296 27.95 -5.92 -11.14
CA SER A 296 29.08 -5.28 -11.83
C SER A 296 29.25 -5.69 -13.30
N GLU A 297 28.63 -6.78 -13.73
CA GLU A 297 28.64 -7.28 -15.10
C GLU A 297 27.33 -6.93 -15.88
N HIS A 298 26.56 -5.97 -15.39
CA HIS A 298 25.27 -5.54 -15.93
C HIS A 298 25.29 -5.27 -17.45
N GLU A 299 26.37 -4.73 -17.99
CA GLU A 299 26.52 -4.50 -19.44
C GLU A 299 26.53 -5.81 -20.25
N LYS A 300 27.10 -6.88 -19.72
CA LYS A 300 27.05 -8.20 -20.38
C LYS A 300 25.62 -8.74 -20.40
N PHE A 301 24.85 -8.53 -19.31
CA PHE A 301 23.45 -8.86 -19.25
C PHE A 301 22.66 -8.07 -20.32
N ARG A 302 22.82 -6.74 -20.36
CA ARG A 302 22.17 -5.88 -21.35
C ARG A 302 22.42 -6.37 -22.78
N MET A 303 23.67 -6.68 -23.10
CA MET A 303 24.04 -7.17 -24.43
C MET A 303 23.43 -8.54 -24.75
N ALA A 304 23.29 -9.42 -23.74
CA ALA A 304 22.64 -10.71 -23.92
C ALA A 304 21.14 -10.55 -24.24
N ILE A 305 20.42 -9.69 -23.51
CA ILE A 305 19.01 -9.38 -23.76
C ILE A 305 18.84 -8.73 -25.13
N LEU A 306 19.65 -7.72 -25.46
CA LEU A 306 19.60 -7.05 -26.78
C LEU A 306 19.78 -8.04 -27.94
N LYS A 307 20.75 -8.96 -27.79
CA LYS A 307 20.97 -10.03 -28.76
C LYS A 307 19.76 -10.96 -28.91
N GLN A 308 19.19 -11.38 -27.77
CA GLN A 308 18.00 -12.25 -27.76
C GLN A 308 16.82 -11.58 -28.48
N LEU A 309 16.51 -10.33 -28.13
CA LEU A 309 15.41 -9.57 -28.73
C LEU A 309 15.66 -9.34 -30.25
N SER A 310 16.88 -8.97 -30.63
CA SER A 310 17.23 -8.81 -32.03
C SER A 310 17.07 -10.10 -32.84
N MET A 311 17.36 -11.26 -32.23
CA MET A 311 17.14 -12.57 -32.88
C MET A 311 15.65 -12.92 -33.02
N GLN A 312 14.82 -12.53 -32.05
CA GLN A 312 13.37 -12.73 -32.09
C GLN A 312 12.69 -11.87 -33.15
N ILE A 313 13.11 -10.62 -33.29
CA ILE A 313 12.61 -9.69 -34.32
C ILE A 313 13.04 -10.16 -35.73
N GLY A 314 14.22 -10.73 -35.82
CA GLY A 314 14.77 -11.23 -37.09
C GLY A 314 15.05 -10.10 -38.07
N ARG A 315 14.58 -10.26 -39.34
CA ARG A 315 14.76 -9.28 -40.44
C ARG A 315 13.48 -8.47 -40.72
N ASN A 316 12.58 -8.37 -39.72
CA ASN A 316 11.36 -7.59 -39.92
C ASN A 316 11.69 -6.09 -39.83
N GLU A 317 11.70 -5.40 -40.97
CA GLU A 317 12.05 -3.96 -41.06
C GLU A 317 10.94 -3.05 -40.48
N ASP A 318 9.73 -3.57 -40.28
CA ASP A 318 8.61 -2.84 -39.73
C ASP A 318 8.65 -2.78 -38.19
N VAL A 319 9.48 -3.63 -37.56
CA VAL A 319 9.62 -3.69 -36.10
C VAL A 319 10.80 -2.83 -35.65
N LYS A 320 10.53 -1.90 -34.76
CA LYS A 320 11.54 -1.01 -34.16
C LYS A 320 11.90 -1.47 -32.76
N LEU A 321 13.19 -1.67 -32.51
CA LEU A 321 13.76 -1.95 -31.20
C LEU A 321 14.55 -0.74 -30.70
N ASN A 322 14.15 -0.18 -29.56
CA ASN A 322 14.91 0.83 -28.85
C ASN A 322 15.46 0.24 -27.54
N ALA A 323 16.64 0.68 -27.12
CA ALA A 323 17.27 0.26 -25.88
C ALA A 323 17.82 1.47 -25.14
N ASN A 324 17.55 1.56 -23.85
CA ASN A 324 17.99 2.64 -22.97
C ASN A 324 18.44 2.10 -21.62
N GLY A 325 19.07 2.93 -20.79
CA GLY A 325 19.45 2.66 -19.43
C GLY A 325 19.15 3.85 -18.53
N SER A 326 18.62 3.60 -17.33
CA SER A 326 18.29 4.60 -16.33
C SER A 326 18.46 4.01 -14.92
N ASN A 327 18.11 4.76 -13.90
CA ASN A 327 18.02 4.25 -12.54
C ASN A 327 16.60 4.45 -12.00
N THR A 328 16.15 3.54 -11.12
CA THR A 328 14.94 3.75 -10.31
C THR A 328 15.16 4.90 -9.33
N LYS A 329 14.09 5.44 -8.73
CA LYS A 329 14.20 6.43 -7.63
C LYS A 329 14.97 5.88 -6.42
N ASN A 330 14.95 4.56 -6.23
CA ASN A 330 15.71 3.87 -5.17
C ASN A 330 17.17 3.56 -5.55
N GLY A 331 17.62 3.99 -6.75
CA GLY A 331 19.01 3.89 -7.20
C GLY A 331 19.38 2.59 -7.93
N TYR A 332 18.44 1.66 -8.14
CA TYR A 332 18.70 0.44 -8.89
C TYR A 332 18.81 0.72 -10.39
N LEU A 333 19.78 0.08 -11.05
CA LEU A 333 19.95 0.19 -12.50
C LEU A 333 18.78 -0.49 -13.23
N VAL A 334 18.27 0.18 -14.26
CA VAL A 334 17.19 -0.32 -15.13
C VAL A 334 17.62 -0.31 -16.58
N TYR A 335 17.45 -1.42 -17.28
CA TYR A 335 17.54 -1.47 -18.73
C TYR A 335 16.15 -1.58 -19.33
N THR A 336 15.87 -0.68 -20.26
CA THR A 336 14.59 -0.60 -20.98
C THR A 336 14.77 -1.02 -22.43
N PHE A 337 13.94 -1.94 -22.90
CA PHE A 337 13.86 -2.36 -24.30
C PHE A 337 12.43 -2.20 -24.79
N SER A 338 12.21 -1.35 -25.76
CA SER A 338 10.88 -1.12 -26.34
C SER A 338 10.83 -1.65 -27.76
N ILE A 339 9.84 -2.48 -28.05
CA ILE A 339 9.57 -3.10 -29.33
C ILE A 339 8.22 -2.59 -29.82
N LYS A 340 8.21 -1.94 -30.98
CA LYS A 340 6.98 -1.49 -31.63
C LYS A 340 6.73 -2.33 -32.90
N ASP A 341 5.58 -3.01 -32.91
CA ASP A 341 5.09 -3.81 -34.02
C ASP A 341 3.66 -3.36 -34.38
N GLY A 342 3.54 -2.63 -35.47
CA GLY A 342 2.27 -2.01 -35.84
C GLY A 342 1.73 -1.06 -34.74
N ASN A 343 0.54 -1.36 -34.25
CA ASN A 343 -0.11 -0.59 -33.16
C ASN A 343 0.23 -1.09 -31.76
N THR A 344 0.92 -2.24 -31.66
CA THR A 344 1.30 -2.82 -30.36
C THR A 344 2.69 -2.34 -29.99
N THR A 345 2.83 -1.83 -28.78
CA THR A 345 4.14 -1.53 -28.17
C THR A 345 4.33 -2.46 -26.96
N THR A 346 5.48 -3.11 -26.93
CA THR A 346 5.90 -3.91 -25.77
C THR A 346 7.16 -3.29 -25.20
N THR A 347 7.14 -2.92 -23.94
CA THR A 347 8.30 -2.38 -23.24
C THR A 347 8.69 -3.31 -22.10
N GLN A 348 9.97 -3.65 -22.05
CA GLN A 348 10.57 -4.50 -21.02
C GLN A 348 11.55 -3.68 -20.21
N TYR A 349 11.30 -3.59 -18.90
CA TYR A 349 12.17 -2.92 -17.95
C TYR A 349 12.81 -3.97 -17.05
N TYR A 350 14.12 -4.08 -17.10
CA TYR A 350 14.89 -5.01 -16.29
C TYR A 350 15.55 -4.25 -15.15
N ILE A 351 15.04 -4.40 -13.92
CA ILE A 351 15.64 -3.86 -12.70
C ILE A 351 16.71 -4.87 -12.27
N ILE A 352 17.97 -4.41 -12.22
CA ILE A 352 19.13 -5.29 -12.05
C ILE A 352 19.44 -5.52 -10.58
N GLY A 353 19.70 -6.76 -10.22
CA GLY A 353 20.22 -7.20 -8.93
C GLY A 353 21.38 -8.20 -9.10
N GLU A 354 21.94 -8.66 -7.99
CA GLU A 354 23.05 -9.61 -7.97
C GLU A 354 22.60 -10.99 -8.45
N TYR A 355 23.03 -11.43 -9.63
CA TYR A 355 22.62 -12.67 -10.34
C TYR A 355 21.10 -12.80 -10.59
N LYS A 356 20.35 -11.72 -10.45
CA LYS A 356 18.89 -11.69 -10.61
C LYS A 356 18.42 -10.39 -11.25
N TYR A 357 17.18 -10.36 -11.67
CA TYR A 357 16.51 -9.16 -12.14
C TYR A 357 15.02 -9.23 -11.84
N VAL A 358 14.35 -8.10 -11.75
CA VAL A 358 12.91 -8.03 -11.89
C VAL A 358 12.59 -7.47 -13.26
N LEU A 359 11.73 -8.18 -13.99
CA LEU A 359 11.19 -7.75 -15.27
C LEU A 359 9.80 -7.16 -15.06
N VAL A 360 9.67 -5.87 -15.34
CA VAL A 360 8.39 -5.20 -15.56
C VAL A 360 8.16 -5.21 -17.07
N HIS A 361 7.11 -5.91 -17.51
CA HIS A 361 6.80 -6.10 -18.91
C HIS A 361 5.46 -5.43 -19.22
N GLU A 362 5.51 -4.34 -19.92
CA GLU A 362 4.36 -3.55 -20.33
C GLU A 362 3.96 -3.93 -21.77
N THR A 363 2.64 -4.06 -22.00
CA THR A 363 2.09 -4.23 -23.35
C THR A 363 0.94 -3.25 -23.55
N THR A 364 1.09 -2.39 -24.57
CA THR A 364 0.05 -1.44 -24.98
C THR A 364 -0.43 -1.76 -26.38
N PHE A 365 -1.73 -2.01 -26.51
CA PHE A 365 -2.42 -2.20 -27.78
C PHE A 365 -2.94 -0.88 -28.37
N VAL A 366 -3.19 0.08 -27.48
CA VAL A 366 -3.50 1.47 -27.80
C VAL A 366 -2.56 2.34 -26.97
N ASN A 367 -1.90 3.32 -27.56
CA ASN A 367 -1.02 4.22 -26.81
C ASN A 367 -1.75 4.77 -25.59
N SER A 368 -1.19 4.56 -24.44
CA SER A 368 -1.78 4.96 -23.15
C SER A 368 -0.69 5.45 -22.22
N THR A 369 -0.71 6.75 -21.93
CA THR A 369 0.16 7.34 -20.90
C THR A 369 -0.17 6.79 -19.50
N GLU A 370 -1.38 6.29 -19.29
CA GLU A 370 -1.77 5.67 -18.01
C GLU A 370 -1.01 4.36 -17.78
N THR A 371 -0.83 3.54 -18.84
CA THR A 371 -0.07 2.30 -18.73
C THR A 371 1.42 2.58 -18.55
N ASP A 372 1.97 3.56 -19.29
CA ASP A 372 3.35 4.01 -19.12
C ASP A 372 3.59 4.51 -17.68
N ASN A 373 2.68 5.33 -17.13
CA ASN A 373 2.76 5.84 -15.77
C ASN A 373 2.65 4.72 -14.72
N ALA A 374 1.81 3.71 -14.97
CA ALA A 374 1.68 2.58 -14.06
C ALA A 374 2.95 1.72 -14.04
N ALA A 375 3.56 1.45 -15.20
CA ALA A 375 4.84 0.77 -15.30
C ALA A 375 5.95 1.56 -14.62
N GLN A 376 6.00 2.88 -14.84
CA GLN A 376 6.99 3.76 -14.21
C GLN A 376 6.83 3.80 -12.68
N LYS A 377 5.59 3.78 -12.17
CA LYS A 377 5.34 3.74 -10.74
C LYS A 377 5.89 2.46 -10.09
N ILE A 378 5.67 1.30 -10.72
CA ILE A 378 6.26 0.03 -10.27
C ILE A 378 7.78 0.14 -10.20
N ILE A 379 8.42 0.67 -11.26
CA ILE A 379 9.88 0.80 -11.36
C ILE A 379 10.42 1.74 -10.29
N ASP A 380 9.81 2.91 -10.12
CA ASP A 380 10.26 3.95 -9.21
C ASP A 380 10.14 3.57 -7.74
N THR A 381 9.14 2.76 -7.40
CA THR A 381 8.85 2.35 -6.02
C THR A 381 9.44 0.99 -5.66
N PHE A 382 9.95 0.24 -6.64
CA PHE A 382 10.51 -1.08 -6.41
C PHE A 382 11.64 -1.07 -5.37
N LYS A 383 11.59 -2.06 -4.47
CA LYS A 383 12.65 -2.36 -3.49
C LYS A 383 12.88 -3.87 -3.44
N TRP A 384 14.14 -4.29 -3.51
CA TRP A 384 14.49 -5.69 -3.25
C TRP A 384 14.15 -6.08 -1.82
N LYS A 385 13.73 -7.32 -1.62
CA LYS A 385 13.65 -7.90 -0.28
C LYS A 385 15.06 -8.03 0.27
N GLU A 386 15.27 -7.52 1.49
CA GLU A 386 16.56 -7.71 2.19
C GLU A 386 16.75 -9.20 2.47
N GLU A 387 17.93 -9.72 2.14
CA GLU A 387 18.30 -11.09 2.52
C GLU A 387 18.66 -11.08 4.01
N GLU A 388 17.93 -11.86 4.83
CA GLU A 388 18.20 -12.03 6.26
C GLU A 388 19.54 -12.74 6.52
#